data_4daec8288e409b85fbcd5802a04517af
#
_entry.id   4daec8288e409b85fbcd5802a04517af
#
_cell.length_a   1.000
_cell.length_b   1.000
_cell.length_c   1.000
_cell.angle_alpha   90.00
_cell.angle_beta   90.00
_cell.angle_gamma   90.00
#
_symmetry.space_group_name_H-M   'P 1'
#
loop_
_entity.id
_entity.type
_entity.pdbx_description
1 polymer ?
#
loop_
_entity_poly.entity_id
_entity_poly.type
_entity_poly.pdbx_seq_one_letter_code
_entity_poly.pdbx_strand_id
1 'polypeptide(L)'
;INSIGKQFDKEKFQWHLKSAKIKSINLFAKCHHSWSYYPTKIGKIHPGLGFDLLGSQIEACHEIGIKTPIYYTVGWSEGDANEHPEWCVRDKNGLILSSAEANDSSQFEYSTFKWRFLCVNTAYHDLIYNQVDELCTRYPIDGFWFDIYQVYRLCFCEKCKDQMKRESVDLKDIFQVQAFNAKIIKRHCSSLKDLIYRHNKSASVFFNGTTAVGLFELDVELTSTNIVVGLKLLASFL
;
A
#
# COMPACT_ATOMS: atom_id res chain seq x y z
N ILE A 1 10.55 -9.31 -16.42
CA ILE A 1 11.71 -8.37 -16.30
C ILE A 1 12.78 -9.08 -15.46
N ASN A 2 13.90 -9.47 -16.12
CA ASN A 2 14.93 -10.32 -15.47
C ASN A 2 16.09 -9.53 -14.83
N SER A 3 15.92 -8.22 -14.59
CA SER A 3 17.06 -7.36 -14.24
C SER A 3 16.70 -6.17 -13.33
N ILE A 4 15.85 -6.40 -12.35
CA ILE A 4 15.50 -5.35 -11.37
C ILE A 4 16.75 -4.96 -10.56
N GLY A 5 17.00 -3.65 -10.46
CA GLY A 5 18.08 -3.09 -9.67
C GLY A 5 19.49 -3.24 -10.25
N LYS A 6 19.68 -3.94 -11.40
CA LYS A 6 21.04 -4.14 -11.98
C LYS A 6 21.79 -2.85 -12.33
N GLN A 7 21.06 -1.76 -12.57
CA GLN A 7 21.62 -0.46 -12.89
C GLN A 7 21.72 0.46 -11.67
N PHE A 8 21.38 -0.05 -10.47
CA PHE A 8 21.52 0.74 -9.25
C PHE A 8 22.99 1.02 -8.97
N ASP A 9 23.32 2.30 -8.96
CA ASP A 9 24.61 2.85 -8.63
C ASP A 9 24.39 3.86 -7.50
N LYS A 10 24.94 3.59 -6.33
CA LYS A 10 24.74 4.37 -5.12
C LYS A 10 25.17 5.83 -5.30
N GLU A 11 26.36 6.06 -5.87
CA GLU A 11 26.92 7.41 -6.03
C GLU A 11 26.11 8.24 -7.02
N LYS A 12 25.73 7.62 -8.15
CA LYS A 12 24.89 8.25 -9.17
C LYS A 12 23.50 8.56 -8.62
N PHE A 13 22.91 7.63 -7.86
CA PHE A 13 21.61 7.82 -7.21
C PHE A 13 21.65 8.99 -6.21
N GLN A 14 22.66 9.04 -5.34
CA GLN A 14 22.88 10.14 -4.40
C GLN A 14 23.10 11.47 -5.12
N TRP A 15 23.86 11.47 -6.21
CA TRP A 15 24.12 12.67 -7.01
C TRP A 15 22.83 13.26 -7.59
N HIS A 16 21.96 12.42 -8.18
CA HIS A 16 20.67 12.85 -8.72
C HIS A 16 19.77 13.45 -7.64
N LEU A 17 19.67 12.80 -6.48
CA LEU A 17 18.85 13.28 -5.39
C LEU A 17 19.34 14.61 -4.81
N LYS A 18 20.65 14.76 -4.64
CA LYS A 18 21.27 16.03 -4.19
C LYS A 18 21.07 17.15 -5.22
N SER A 19 21.31 16.87 -6.49
CA SER A 19 21.16 17.85 -7.59
C SER A 19 19.69 18.34 -7.70
N ALA A 20 18.73 17.45 -7.48
CA ALA A 20 17.31 17.79 -7.46
C ALA A 20 16.84 18.38 -6.11
N LYS A 21 17.73 18.56 -5.12
CA LYS A 21 17.43 19.08 -3.77
C LYS A 21 16.31 18.30 -3.05
N ILE A 22 16.23 16.99 -3.29
CA ILE A 22 15.24 16.11 -2.65
C ILE A 22 15.54 16.04 -1.15
N LYS A 23 14.49 16.10 -0.32
CA LYS A 23 14.58 15.95 1.15
C LYS A 23 13.94 14.66 1.65
N SER A 24 13.01 14.11 0.88
CA SER A 24 12.34 12.86 1.18
C SER A 24 11.93 12.17 -0.11
N ILE A 25 12.01 10.84 -0.16
CA ILE A 25 11.62 10.02 -1.31
C ILE A 25 10.96 8.72 -0.84
N ASN A 26 9.80 8.39 -1.43
CA ASN A 26 9.17 7.10 -1.18
C ASN A 26 9.93 5.99 -1.91
N LEU A 27 10.37 4.96 -1.17
CA LEU A 27 11.04 3.78 -1.69
C LEU A 27 10.10 2.59 -1.72
N PHE A 28 10.11 1.83 -2.80
CA PHE A 28 9.18 0.73 -2.99
C PHE A 28 9.60 -0.53 -2.24
N ALA A 29 8.80 -0.95 -1.24
CA ALA A 29 8.93 -2.28 -0.64
C ALA A 29 8.14 -3.33 -1.41
N LYS A 30 6.89 -3.02 -1.81
CA LYS A 30 6.00 -3.95 -2.51
C LYS A 30 5.22 -3.24 -3.61
N CYS A 31 5.13 -3.83 -4.79
CA CYS A 31 4.36 -3.30 -5.92
C CYS A 31 3.02 -4.01 -6.11
N HIS A 32 2.18 -3.50 -7.03
CA HIS A 32 0.84 -4.05 -7.34
C HIS A 32 0.85 -5.49 -7.89
N HIS A 33 2.00 -5.99 -8.37
CA HIS A 33 2.16 -7.39 -8.77
C HIS A 33 2.44 -8.35 -7.61
N SER A 34 2.45 -7.86 -6.34
CA SER A 34 2.80 -8.59 -5.11
C SER A 34 4.32 -8.82 -4.91
N TRP A 35 5.17 -8.30 -5.78
CA TRP A 35 6.61 -8.48 -5.67
C TRP A 35 7.22 -7.50 -4.66
N SER A 36 8.10 -8.04 -3.81
CA SER A 36 8.91 -7.27 -2.86
C SER A 36 10.31 -7.01 -3.43
N TYR A 37 10.84 -5.82 -3.17
CA TYR A 37 12.16 -5.37 -3.64
C TYR A 37 13.22 -5.45 -2.54
N TYR A 38 13.01 -6.35 -1.58
CA TYR A 38 13.91 -6.68 -0.49
C TYR A 38 13.81 -8.19 -0.18
N PRO A 39 14.79 -8.79 0.51
CA PRO A 39 14.80 -10.22 0.80
C PRO A 39 13.83 -10.56 1.95
N THR A 40 12.53 -10.44 1.67
CA THR A 40 11.44 -10.74 2.61
C THR A 40 11.37 -12.24 2.94
N LYS A 41 10.96 -12.57 4.17
CA LYS A 41 10.61 -13.92 4.61
C LYS A 41 9.09 -14.16 4.63
N ILE A 42 8.30 -13.09 4.49
CA ILE A 42 6.84 -13.12 4.61
C ILE A 42 6.17 -13.08 3.25
N GLY A 43 6.62 -12.18 2.37
CA GLY A 43 6.05 -11.97 1.04
C GLY A 43 6.84 -12.67 -0.06
N LYS A 44 6.67 -12.19 -1.30
CA LYS A 44 7.31 -12.75 -2.49
C LYS A 44 8.42 -11.83 -2.97
N ILE A 45 9.64 -12.35 -3.04
CA ILE A 45 10.78 -11.61 -3.61
C ILE A 45 10.60 -11.53 -5.13
N HIS A 46 10.84 -10.36 -5.73
CA HIS A 46 10.83 -10.21 -7.18
C HIS A 46 11.85 -11.16 -7.83
N PRO A 47 11.46 -12.02 -8.79
CA PRO A 47 12.33 -13.07 -9.33
C PRO A 47 13.59 -12.55 -10.03
N GLY A 48 13.59 -11.29 -10.49
CA GLY A 48 14.76 -10.63 -11.08
C GLY A 48 15.62 -9.85 -10.08
N LEU A 49 15.31 -9.92 -8.78
CA LEU A 49 16.06 -9.21 -7.74
C LEU A 49 17.23 -10.07 -7.26
N GLY A 50 18.47 -9.59 -7.46
CA GLY A 50 19.69 -10.31 -7.05
C GLY A 50 20.30 -9.83 -5.75
N PHE A 51 19.80 -8.75 -5.14
CA PHE A 51 20.33 -8.16 -3.91
C PHE A 51 19.23 -7.36 -3.17
N ASP A 52 19.52 -6.87 -1.99
CA ASP A 52 18.63 -6.01 -1.21
C ASP A 52 18.59 -4.58 -1.76
N LEU A 53 17.76 -4.36 -2.79
CA LEU A 53 17.64 -3.06 -3.44
C LEU A 53 17.06 -2.01 -2.49
N LEU A 54 16.00 -2.36 -1.73
CA LEU A 54 15.38 -1.43 -0.78
C LEU A 54 16.37 -0.99 0.30
N GLY A 55 17.07 -1.93 0.92
CA GLY A 55 18.07 -1.63 1.94
C GLY A 55 19.20 -0.76 1.40
N SER A 56 19.69 -1.06 0.19
CA SER A 56 20.74 -0.26 -0.47
C SER A 56 20.28 1.17 -0.78
N GLN A 57 19.01 1.35 -1.17
CA GLN A 57 18.44 2.68 -1.42
C GLN A 57 18.24 3.47 -0.11
N ILE A 58 17.77 2.83 0.97
CA ILE A 58 17.62 3.46 2.29
C ILE A 58 18.99 3.95 2.78
N GLU A 59 20.01 3.08 2.75
CA GLU A 59 21.37 3.42 3.15
C GLU A 59 21.89 4.63 2.36
N ALA A 60 21.79 4.57 1.02
CA ALA A 60 22.23 5.65 0.14
C ALA A 60 21.56 7.00 0.45
N CYS A 61 20.26 6.99 0.77
CA CYS A 61 19.51 8.20 1.12
C CYS A 61 19.93 8.74 2.49
N HIS A 62 20.03 7.88 3.51
CA HIS A 62 20.35 8.27 4.87
C HIS A 62 21.75 8.86 4.99
N GLU A 63 22.74 8.33 4.27
CA GLU A 63 24.11 8.89 4.21
C GLU A 63 24.15 10.36 3.76
N ILE A 64 23.15 10.78 3.00
CA ILE A 64 23.05 12.17 2.49
C ILE A 64 21.91 12.98 3.13
N GLY A 65 21.33 12.46 4.24
CA GLY A 65 20.31 13.14 5.04
C GLY A 65 18.92 13.22 4.39
N ILE A 66 18.60 12.30 3.50
CA ILE A 66 17.29 12.20 2.84
C ILE A 66 16.41 11.18 3.54
N LYS A 67 15.17 11.57 3.88
CA LYS A 67 14.19 10.71 4.52
C LYS A 67 13.58 9.71 3.52
N THR A 68 13.30 8.49 4.00
CA THR A 68 12.86 7.37 3.18
C THR A 68 11.57 6.73 3.69
N PRO A 69 10.39 7.37 3.54
CA PRO A 69 9.13 6.67 3.71
C PRO A 69 9.02 5.49 2.74
N ILE A 70 8.41 4.42 3.20
CA ILE A 70 8.28 3.19 2.41
C ILE A 70 6.93 3.17 1.69
N TYR A 71 6.96 3.05 0.37
CA TYR A 71 5.77 2.77 -0.42
C TYR A 71 5.38 1.31 -0.29
N TYR A 72 4.13 1.07 0.09
CA TYR A 72 3.55 -0.26 0.22
C TYR A 72 2.14 -0.28 -0.37
N THR A 73 1.91 -1.12 -1.38
CA THR A 73 0.57 -1.28 -1.96
C THR A 73 -0.32 -2.12 -1.04
N VAL A 74 -1.57 -1.70 -0.87
CA VAL A 74 -2.57 -2.41 -0.08
C VAL A 74 -3.73 -2.87 -0.94
N GLY A 75 -4.44 -1.94 -1.58
CA GLY A 75 -5.66 -2.28 -2.28
C GLY A 75 -5.49 -3.17 -3.50
N TRP A 76 -4.33 -3.09 -4.17
CA TRP A 76 -3.99 -3.90 -5.33
C TRP A 76 -2.80 -4.80 -5.04
N SER A 77 -2.95 -6.10 -5.26
CA SER A 77 -1.87 -7.06 -5.15
C SER A 77 -2.21 -8.30 -5.96
N GLU A 78 -1.94 -8.23 -7.27
CA GLU A 78 -2.48 -9.18 -8.25
C GLU A 78 -1.97 -10.62 -8.05
N GLY A 79 -0.70 -10.80 -7.66
CA GLY A 79 -0.16 -12.12 -7.34
C GLY A 79 -0.82 -12.74 -6.11
N ASP A 80 -1.13 -11.91 -5.09
CA ASP A 80 -1.85 -12.39 -3.90
C ASP A 80 -3.32 -12.69 -4.24
N ALA A 81 -3.95 -11.88 -5.10
CA ALA A 81 -5.30 -12.12 -5.59
C ALA A 81 -5.43 -13.40 -6.43
N ASN A 82 -4.36 -13.79 -7.16
CA ASN A 82 -4.31 -15.05 -7.92
C ASN A 82 -4.22 -16.28 -7.00
N GLU A 83 -3.40 -16.20 -5.95
CA GLU A 83 -3.20 -17.31 -5.01
C GLU A 83 -4.33 -17.40 -3.99
N HIS A 84 -4.93 -16.27 -3.64
CA HIS A 84 -5.96 -16.12 -2.62
C HIS A 84 -7.18 -15.36 -3.15
N PRO A 85 -7.93 -15.93 -4.10
CA PRO A 85 -9.13 -15.27 -4.67
C PRO A 85 -10.22 -15.04 -3.61
N GLU A 86 -10.19 -15.74 -2.47
CA GLU A 86 -11.05 -15.50 -1.31
C GLU A 86 -10.75 -14.20 -0.57
N TRP A 87 -9.56 -13.62 -0.78
CA TRP A 87 -9.20 -12.30 -0.23
C TRP A 87 -9.73 -11.13 -1.06
N CYS A 88 -10.23 -11.39 -2.26
CA CYS A 88 -10.70 -10.32 -3.14
C CYS A 88 -11.97 -9.64 -2.60
N VAL A 89 -12.05 -8.34 -2.81
CA VAL A 89 -13.29 -7.57 -2.62
C VAL A 89 -14.33 -8.08 -3.60
N ARG A 90 -15.56 -8.32 -3.12
CA ARG A 90 -16.70 -8.78 -3.94
C ARG A 90 -17.85 -7.83 -3.82
N ASP A 91 -18.59 -7.68 -4.91
CA ASP A 91 -19.88 -6.99 -4.92
C ASP A 91 -20.98 -7.82 -4.21
N LYS A 92 -22.18 -7.28 -4.15
CA LYS A 92 -23.35 -7.95 -3.55
C LYS A 92 -23.76 -9.25 -4.26
N ASN A 93 -23.38 -9.42 -5.54
CA ASN A 93 -23.67 -10.61 -6.36
C ASN A 93 -22.53 -11.64 -6.28
N GLY A 94 -21.44 -11.34 -5.54
CA GLY A 94 -20.28 -12.22 -5.37
C GLY A 94 -19.21 -12.05 -6.45
N LEU A 95 -19.34 -11.09 -7.37
CA LEU A 95 -18.35 -10.81 -8.41
C LEU A 95 -17.13 -10.10 -7.81
N ILE A 96 -15.94 -10.51 -8.23
CA ILE A 96 -14.69 -9.86 -7.80
C ILE A 96 -14.59 -8.48 -8.44
N LEU A 97 -14.36 -7.46 -7.61
CA LEU A 97 -14.19 -6.09 -8.09
C LEU A 97 -12.75 -5.84 -8.55
N SER A 98 -12.62 -5.11 -9.66
CA SER A 98 -11.33 -4.72 -10.25
C SER A 98 -11.30 -3.26 -10.68
N SER A 99 -10.12 -2.76 -11.02
CA SER A 99 -9.96 -1.39 -11.54
C SER A 99 -10.67 -1.16 -12.88
N ALA A 100 -10.92 -2.22 -13.66
CA ALA A 100 -11.60 -2.11 -14.94
C ALA A 100 -13.09 -1.73 -14.83
N GLU A 101 -13.74 -2.05 -13.71
CA GLU A 101 -15.14 -1.74 -13.46
C GLU A 101 -15.35 -0.32 -12.90
N ALA A 102 -14.27 0.33 -12.48
CA ALA A 102 -14.29 1.71 -12.01
C ALA A 102 -14.41 2.73 -13.16
N ASN A 103 -14.16 2.31 -14.40
CA ASN A 103 -14.11 3.17 -15.58
C ASN A 103 -15.39 3.08 -16.40
N ASP A 104 -16.55 3.30 -15.78
CA ASP A 104 -17.75 3.68 -16.52
C ASP A 104 -17.75 5.20 -16.69
N SER A 105 -16.79 5.70 -17.45
CA SER A 105 -16.85 6.98 -18.15
C SER A 105 -15.60 7.20 -19.00
N SER A 106 -15.67 6.81 -20.26
CA SER A 106 -15.27 7.55 -21.48
C SER A 106 -13.99 8.41 -21.54
N GLN A 107 -13.07 8.43 -20.58
CA GLN A 107 -11.95 9.37 -20.67
C GLN A 107 -10.54 8.85 -20.34
N PHE A 108 -10.34 7.60 -19.93
CA PHE A 108 -9.00 7.07 -19.75
C PHE A 108 -8.84 5.68 -20.35
N GLU A 109 -8.48 5.63 -21.62
CA GLU A 109 -8.02 4.44 -22.38
C GLU A 109 -6.72 3.81 -21.83
N TYR A 110 -6.28 4.15 -20.63
CA TYR A 110 -4.93 3.82 -20.14
C TYR A 110 -4.83 2.61 -19.23
N SER A 111 -5.89 1.87 -18.92
CA SER A 111 -5.68 0.68 -18.09
C SER A 111 -6.02 -0.60 -18.84
N THR A 112 -5.05 -1.11 -19.57
CA THR A 112 -5.01 -2.52 -20.00
C THR A 112 -4.83 -3.47 -18.80
N PHE A 113 -4.55 -2.96 -17.59
CA PHE A 113 -4.36 -3.73 -16.37
C PHE A 113 -5.63 -3.74 -15.53
N LYS A 114 -6.15 -4.94 -15.29
CA LYS A 114 -7.30 -5.19 -14.40
C LYS A 114 -6.79 -5.58 -13.02
N TRP A 115 -6.47 -4.58 -12.19
CA TRP A 115 -6.07 -4.83 -10.81
C TRP A 115 -7.26 -5.21 -9.94
N ARG A 116 -7.23 -6.39 -9.32
CA ARG A 116 -8.26 -6.82 -8.37
C ARG A 116 -8.05 -6.17 -7.01
N PHE A 117 -9.15 -5.75 -6.38
CA PHE A 117 -9.10 -5.19 -5.04
C PHE A 117 -9.08 -6.29 -3.99
N LEU A 118 -8.24 -6.11 -2.97
CA LEU A 118 -8.10 -7.03 -1.84
C LEU A 118 -8.76 -6.47 -0.58
N CYS A 119 -9.43 -7.35 0.16
CA CYS A 119 -10.18 -7.02 1.35
C CYS A 119 -9.33 -7.19 2.61
N VAL A 120 -9.07 -6.08 3.31
CA VAL A 120 -8.32 -6.08 4.57
C VAL A 120 -9.07 -6.68 5.76
N ASN A 121 -10.29 -7.20 5.57
CA ASN A 121 -11.01 -7.97 6.57
C ASN A 121 -10.78 -9.49 6.45
N THR A 122 -9.86 -9.90 5.59
CA THR A 122 -9.45 -11.31 5.38
C THR A 122 -8.05 -11.54 5.97
N ALA A 123 -7.50 -12.74 5.81
CA ALA A 123 -6.11 -13.04 6.19
C ALA A 123 -5.07 -12.20 5.40
N TYR A 124 -5.49 -11.47 4.39
CA TYR A 124 -4.64 -10.47 3.73
C TYR A 124 -4.16 -9.37 4.69
N HIS A 125 -4.97 -9.02 5.70
CA HIS A 125 -4.53 -8.14 6.80
C HIS A 125 -3.28 -8.67 7.49
N ASP A 126 -3.25 -9.96 7.82
CA ASP A 126 -2.12 -10.56 8.53
C ASP A 126 -0.86 -10.58 7.69
N LEU A 127 -0.98 -10.82 6.37
CA LEU A 127 0.14 -10.71 5.45
C LEU A 127 0.75 -9.30 5.46
N ILE A 128 -0.09 -8.24 5.35
CA ILE A 128 0.36 -6.85 5.38
C ILE A 128 1.02 -6.54 6.73
N TYR A 129 0.35 -6.88 7.83
CA TYR A 129 0.84 -6.61 9.19
C TYR A 129 2.22 -7.23 9.43
N ASN A 130 2.39 -8.50 9.08
CA ASN A 130 3.65 -9.22 9.26
C ASN A 130 4.76 -8.66 8.35
N GLN A 131 4.46 -8.27 7.11
CA GLN A 131 5.44 -7.62 6.23
C GLN A 131 5.85 -6.24 6.74
N VAL A 132 4.90 -5.46 7.28
CA VAL A 132 5.21 -4.14 7.88
C VAL A 132 6.07 -4.30 9.11
N ASP A 133 5.81 -5.28 9.96
CA ASP A 133 6.63 -5.59 11.13
C ASP A 133 8.06 -6.02 10.71
N GLU A 134 8.16 -6.87 9.68
CA GLU A 134 9.45 -7.27 9.09
C GLU A 134 10.24 -6.06 8.57
N LEU A 135 9.58 -5.15 7.86
CA LEU A 135 10.22 -3.93 7.34
C LEU A 135 10.72 -3.04 8.47
N CYS A 136 9.89 -2.78 9.49
CA CYS A 136 10.26 -1.97 10.66
C CYS A 136 11.40 -2.59 11.47
N THR A 137 11.46 -3.92 11.54
CA THR A 137 12.53 -4.64 12.26
C THR A 137 13.84 -4.62 11.48
N ARG A 138 13.76 -4.66 10.14
CA ARG A 138 14.93 -4.83 9.28
C ARG A 138 15.61 -3.52 8.91
N TYR A 139 14.84 -2.43 8.78
CA TYR A 139 15.34 -1.15 8.25
C TYR A 139 15.01 0.02 9.16
N PRO A 140 15.86 1.05 9.18
CA PRO A 140 15.62 2.31 9.89
C PRO A 140 14.62 3.17 9.09
N ILE A 141 13.34 2.81 9.11
CA ILE A 141 12.30 3.42 8.29
C ILE A 141 11.85 4.77 8.87
N ASP A 142 11.74 5.80 8.02
CA ASP A 142 11.24 7.13 8.38
C ASP A 142 9.71 7.23 8.31
N GLY A 143 9.03 6.28 7.68
CA GLY A 143 7.58 6.28 7.56
C GLY A 143 7.05 5.29 6.54
N PHE A 144 5.73 5.34 6.31
CA PHE A 144 5.05 4.53 5.32
C PHE A 144 4.07 5.36 4.50
N TRP A 145 4.01 5.05 3.19
CA TRP A 145 2.97 5.43 2.27
C TRP A 145 2.20 4.18 1.87
N PHE A 146 1.05 3.95 2.50
CA PHE A 146 0.14 2.87 2.16
C PHE A 146 -0.79 3.30 1.05
N ASP A 147 -0.83 2.56 -0.05
CA ASP A 147 -1.52 3.00 -1.26
C ASP A 147 -2.75 2.17 -1.61
N ILE A 148 -3.67 2.83 -2.34
CA ILE A 148 -4.89 2.22 -2.90
C ILE A 148 -5.87 1.77 -1.80
N TYR A 149 -6.16 2.64 -0.83
CA TYR A 149 -7.33 2.45 0.04
C TYR A 149 -8.58 2.98 -0.66
N GLN A 150 -9.46 2.08 -1.08
CA GLN A 150 -10.71 2.46 -1.74
C GLN A 150 -11.90 2.30 -0.78
N VAL A 151 -12.02 3.22 0.17
CA VAL A 151 -13.05 3.20 1.22
C VAL A 151 -14.49 3.24 0.69
N TYR A 152 -14.71 3.73 -0.53
CA TYR A 152 -16.02 3.75 -1.17
C TYR A 152 -16.42 2.41 -1.80
N ARG A 153 -15.49 1.45 -1.94
CA ARG A 153 -15.80 0.12 -2.46
C ARG A 153 -16.25 -0.79 -1.34
N LEU A 154 -17.55 -1.06 -1.32
CA LEU A 154 -18.16 -1.94 -0.33
C LEU A 154 -17.77 -3.39 -0.61
N CYS A 155 -17.40 -4.13 0.42
CA CYS A 155 -17.03 -5.52 0.30
C CYS A 155 -18.08 -6.47 0.86
N PHE A 156 -18.52 -7.39 0.01
CA PHE A 156 -19.44 -8.48 0.35
C PHE A 156 -18.78 -9.87 0.22
N CYS A 157 -17.45 -9.97 0.43
CA CYS A 157 -16.80 -11.28 0.53
C CYS A 157 -17.35 -12.05 1.74
N GLU A 158 -17.14 -13.37 1.78
CA GLU A 158 -17.71 -14.23 2.83
C GLU A 158 -17.37 -13.73 4.25
N LYS A 159 -16.10 -13.33 4.49
CA LYS A 159 -15.68 -12.78 5.79
C LYS A 159 -16.45 -11.52 6.18
N CYS A 160 -16.67 -10.61 5.22
CA CYS A 160 -17.45 -9.40 5.47
C CYS A 160 -18.92 -9.73 5.70
N LYS A 161 -19.55 -10.61 4.90
CA LYS A 161 -20.95 -11.03 5.09
C LYS A 161 -21.17 -11.70 6.44
N ASP A 162 -20.27 -12.61 6.83
CA ASP A 162 -20.34 -13.29 8.13
C ASP A 162 -20.20 -12.31 9.31
N GLN A 163 -19.32 -11.32 9.19
CA GLN A 163 -19.16 -10.32 10.23
C GLN A 163 -20.35 -9.35 10.26
N MET A 164 -20.84 -8.88 9.11
CA MET A 164 -22.06 -8.05 9.05
C MET A 164 -23.26 -8.76 9.67
N LYS A 165 -23.40 -10.08 9.42
CA LYS A 165 -24.45 -10.89 10.05
C LYS A 165 -24.32 -10.93 11.57
N ARG A 166 -23.11 -11.16 12.11
CA ARG A 166 -22.84 -11.16 13.56
C ARG A 166 -23.10 -9.80 14.20
N GLU A 167 -22.87 -8.73 13.47
CA GLU A 167 -23.08 -7.35 13.94
C GLU A 167 -24.49 -6.83 13.64
N SER A 168 -25.39 -7.67 13.11
CA SER A 168 -26.77 -7.32 12.75
C SER A 168 -26.88 -6.15 11.77
N VAL A 169 -25.93 -6.04 10.83
CA VAL A 169 -25.93 -5.04 9.77
C VAL A 169 -26.97 -5.43 8.72
N ASP A 170 -27.92 -4.54 8.42
CA ASP A 170 -28.87 -4.75 7.34
C ASP A 170 -28.17 -4.54 5.98
N LEU A 171 -28.02 -5.63 5.21
CA LEU A 171 -27.39 -5.60 3.88
C LEU A 171 -28.18 -4.80 2.84
N LYS A 172 -29.44 -4.45 3.12
CA LYS A 172 -30.27 -3.59 2.26
C LYS A 172 -30.09 -2.11 2.58
N ASP A 173 -29.60 -1.81 3.78
CA ASP A 173 -29.28 -0.45 4.19
C ASP A 173 -27.85 -0.09 3.80
N ILE A 174 -27.73 0.67 2.72
CA ILE A 174 -26.41 1.08 2.19
C ILE A 174 -25.58 1.86 3.22
N PHE A 175 -26.19 2.64 4.09
CA PHE A 175 -25.49 3.42 5.10
C PHE A 175 -24.89 2.54 6.20
N GLN A 176 -25.61 1.50 6.62
CA GLN A 176 -25.06 0.52 7.57
C GLN A 176 -23.88 -0.25 6.96
N VAL A 177 -23.98 -0.67 5.70
CA VAL A 177 -22.88 -1.36 5.00
C VAL A 177 -21.67 -0.44 4.82
N GLN A 178 -21.89 0.84 4.50
CA GLN A 178 -20.81 1.84 4.42
C GLN A 178 -20.13 2.05 5.78
N ALA A 179 -20.90 2.20 6.86
CA ALA A 179 -20.39 2.34 8.21
C ALA A 179 -19.55 1.11 8.64
N PHE A 180 -20.05 -0.09 8.32
CA PHE A 180 -19.30 -1.32 8.55
C PHE A 180 -17.96 -1.33 7.80
N ASN A 181 -17.98 -1.01 6.50
CA ASN A 181 -16.76 -0.97 5.67
C ASN A 181 -15.74 0.05 6.21
N ALA A 182 -16.20 1.25 6.57
CA ALA A 182 -15.36 2.28 7.18
C ALA A 182 -14.73 1.81 8.50
N LYS A 183 -15.51 1.14 9.36
CA LYS A 183 -15.03 0.54 10.62
C LYS A 183 -13.90 -0.49 10.37
N ILE A 184 -14.05 -1.35 9.35
CA ILE A 184 -13.02 -2.34 8.98
C ILE A 184 -11.73 -1.66 8.56
N ILE A 185 -11.81 -0.66 7.68
CA ILE A 185 -10.65 0.07 7.20
C ILE A 185 -9.98 0.84 8.35
N LYS A 186 -10.75 1.54 9.18
CA LYS A 186 -10.24 2.26 10.35
C LYS A 186 -9.47 1.32 11.28
N ARG A 187 -10.03 0.13 11.59
CA ARG A 187 -9.36 -0.88 12.41
C ARG A 187 -8.03 -1.32 11.81
N HIS A 188 -8.00 -1.60 10.49
CA HIS A 188 -6.80 -1.98 9.80
C HIS A 188 -5.73 -0.88 9.83
N CYS A 189 -6.09 0.35 9.49
CA CYS A 189 -5.17 1.50 9.52
C CYS A 189 -4.63 1.75 10.94
N SER A 190 -5.49 1.70 11.96
CA SER A 190 -5.07 1.89 13.35
C SER A 190 -4.07 0.82 13.79
N SER A 191 -4.32 -0.46 13.44
CA SER A 191 -3.40 -1.55 13.81
C SER A 191 -2.00 -1.39 13.18
N LEU A 192 -1.93 -0.93 11.91
CA LEU A 192 -0.65 -0.64 11.26
C LEU A 192 0.05 0.58 11.87
N LYS A 193 -0.70 1.65 12.16
CA LYS A 193 -0.15 2.84 12.82
C LYS A 193 0.44 2.48 14.19
N ASP A 194 -0.30 1.71 15.00
CA ASP A 194 0.16 1.27 16.31
C ASP A 194 1.40 0.38 16.22
N LEU A 195 1.44 -0.51 15.22
CA LEU A 195 2.61 -1.34 14.94
C LEU A 195 3.84 -0.49 14.64
N ILE A 196 3.72 0.43 13.68
CA ILE A 196 4.83 1.29 13.24
C ILE A 196 5.33 2.15 14.39
N TYR A 197 4.42 2.73 15.19
CA TYR A 197 4.80 3.60 16.32
C TYR A 197 5.42 2.84 17.49
N ARG A 198 5.26 1.53 17.61
CA ARG A 198 6.05 0.71 18.54
C ARG A 198 7.53 0.64 18.14
N HIS A 199 7.81 0.66 16.83
CA HIS A 199 9.19 0.64 16.31
C HIS A 199 9.80 2.05 16.23
N ASN A 200 9.04 3.02 15.72
CA ASN A 200 9.50 4.40 15.56
C ASN A 200 8.35 5.40 15.75
N LYS A 201 8.30 6.06 16.91
CA LYS A 201 7.28 7.07 17.25
C LYS A 201 7.30 8.32 16.36
N SER A 202 8.41 8.59 15.68
CA SER A 202 8.57 9.72 14.77
C SER A 202 8.31 9.38 13.30
N ALA A 203 7.95 8.13 12.99
CA ALA A 203 7.65 7.71 11.63
C ALA A 203 6.41 8.42 11.09
N SER A 204 6.48 8.91 9.85
CA SER A 204 5.29 9.40 9.16
C SER A 204 4.46 8.23 8.62
N VAL A 205 3.12 8.30 8.77
CA VAL A 205 2.23 7.25 8.25
C VAL A 205 1.12 7.89 7.44
N PHE A 206 1.03 7.53 6.17
CA PHE A 206 0.03 8.05 5.24
C PHE A 206 -0.76 6.91 4.59
N PHE A 207 -2.10 7.04 4.58
CA PHE A 207 -3.02 6.09 3.97
C PHE A 207 -3.71 6.74 2.77
N ASN A 208 -3.22 6.49 1.58
CA ASN A 208 -3.75 7.09 0.35
C ASN A 208 -5.11 6.49 -0.03
N GLY A 209 -6.10 7.37 -0.28
CA GLY A 209 -7.47 6.98 -0.65
C GLY A 209 -8.45 6.87 0.53
N THR A 210 -8.02 7.19 1.77
CA THR A 210 -8.91 7.18 2.95
C THR A 210 -9.69 8.48 3.13
N THR A 211 -9.31 9.56 2.47
CA THR A 211 -9.82 10.93 2.70
C THR A 211 -11.23 11.18 2.20
N ALA A 212 -11.80 10.31 1.35
CA ALA A 212 -13.07 10.57 0.67
C ALA A 212 -14.33 10.26 1.51
N VAL A 213 -14.22 9.64 2.69
CA VAL A 213 -15.41 9.13 3.43
C VAL A 213 -15.26 9.33 4.95
N GLY A 214 -15.07 10.58 5.40
CA GLY A 214 -15.27 10.91 6.83
C GLY A 214 -14.45 10.11 7.85
N LEU A 215 -13.32 9.51 7.46
CA LEU A 215 -12.34 8.89 8.38
C LEU A 215 -11.48 9.97 9.08
N PHE A 216 -12.00 11.21 9.18
CA PHE A 216 -11.34 12.41 9.64
C PHE A 216 -10.92 12.41 11.11
N GLU A 217 -11.19 11.36 11.88
CA GLU A 217 -10.71 11.21 13.26
C GLU A 217 -9.47 10.32 13.41
N LEU A 218 -8.84 9.93 12.31
CA LEU A 218 -7.45 9.52 12.40
C LEU A 218 -6.65 10.81 12.50
N ASP A 219 -6.08 11.11 13.68
CA ASP A 219 -5.07 12.15 13.89
C ASP A 219 -3.88 11.90 12.96
N VAL A 220 -4.05 12.25 11.69
CA VAL A 220 -3.00 12.30 10.72
C VAL A 220 -2.62 13.77 10.64
N GLU A 221 -1.58 14.16 11.35
CA GLU A 221 -0.90 15.42 11.05
C GLU A 221 -0.39 15.36 9.62
N LEU A 222 -1.21 15.88 8.71
CA LEU A 222 -0.82 16.17 7.33
C LEU A 222 0.15 17.35 7.37
N THR A 223 1.43 17.07 7.55
CA THR A 223 2.45 18.05 7.21
C THR A 223 2.50 18.15 5.69
N SER A 224 1.79 19.14 5.17
CA SER A 224 1.44 19.35 3.76
C SER A 224 2.60 19.70 2.82
N THR A 225 3.86 19.65 3.26
CA THR A 225 4.98 20.25 2.53
C THR A 225 5.81 19.28 1.68
N ASN A 226 5.55 17.95 1.71
CA ASN A 226 6.44 16.97 1.07
C ASN A 226 5.80 16.08 -0.02
N ILE A 227 4.58 16.36 -0.47
CA ILE A 227 3.77 15.36 -1.22
C ILE A 227 3.97 15.38 -2.75
N VAL A 228 4.47 16.46 -3.35
CA VAL A 228 4.26 16.69 -4.80
C VAL A 228 5.40 16.24 -5.72
N VAL A 229 6.60 16.00 -5.23
CA VAL A 229 7.79 15.81 -6.11
C VAL A 229 8.08 14.34 -6.46
N GLY A 230 7.59 13.37 -5.68
CA GLY A 230 7.97 11.95 -5.84
C GLY A 230 7.45 11.24 -7.09
N LEU A 231 6.31 11.65 -7.64
CA LEU A 231 5.61 10.90 -8.69
C LEU A 231 6.16 11.07 -10.11
N LYS A 232 6.85 12.16 -10.42
CA LYS A 232 7.38 12.42 -11.77
C LYS A 232 8.75 11.81 -12.04
N LEU A 233 9.55 11.52 -11.01
CA LEU A 233 10.89 10.95 -11.18
C LEU A 233 10.91 9.42 -11.31
N LEU A 234 9.86 8.71 -10.89
CA LEU A 234 9.77 7.26 -10.97
C LEU A 234 9.53 6.71 -12.38
N ALA A 235 8.92 7.48 -13.27
CA ALA A 235 8.61 7.05 -14.65
C ALA A 235 9.85 6.97 -15.57
N SER A 236 10.97 7.55 -15.18
CA SER A 236 12.20 7.57 -15.99
C SER A 236 13.24 6.50 -15.58
N PHE A 237 12.95 5.69 -14.55
CA PHE A 237 13.87 4.67 -14.01
C PHE A 237 13.29 3.25 -14.00
N LEU A 238 12.09 3.05 -14.57
CA LEU A 238 11.50 1.75 -14.87
C LEU A 238 11.72 1.37 -16.33
#